data_f78516c6df278bc64d4ae618fcace1f1
#
_entry.id   f78516c6df278bc64d4ae618fcace1f1
#
_cell.length_a   1.000
_cell.length_b   1.000
_cell.length_c   1.000
_cell.angle_alpha   90.00
_cell.angle_beta   90.00
_cell.angle_gamma   90.00
#
_symmetry.space_group_name_H-M   'P 1'
#
loop_
_entity.id
_entity.type
_entity.pdbx_description
1 polymer ?
#
loop_
_entity_poly.entity_id
_entity_poly.type
_entity_poly.pdbx_seq_one_letter_code
_entity_poly.pdbx_strand_id
1 'polypeptide(L)'
;IVEDQNMMENDYALVCEDDALFNSNLSPKTIALLTEKCDADIVLIGQSKIAEFNDVELEINYPTTFSFLRQTIGDVTVAYPYKSYFAGTVAYLIKKSAARAFLKQLEQEKPFWLADDFLLFETQFQINNNVVRPLMAIENPQLVSNLEAIRGSKSNNLVKKLIKYPLKKILAVKKNLGK
;
A
#
# COMPACT_ATOMS: atom_id res chain seq x y z
N ILE A 1 -18.16 -1.16 5.75
CA ILE A 1 -17.27 -2.32 6.07
C ILE A 1 -17.64 -2.87 7.44
N VAL A 2 -17.50 -2.08 8.51
CA VAL A 2 -17.67 -2.59 9.89
C VAL A 2 -19.10 -3.00 10.20
N GLU A 3 -20.10 -2.29 9.68
CA GLU A 3 -21.51 -2.57 9.90
C GLU A 3 -22.06 -3.67 8.97
N ASP A 4 -21.29 -4.13 7.99
CA ASP A 4 -21.72 -5.20 7.09
C ASP A 4 -21.77 -6.53 7.85
N GLN A 5 -22.98 -7.06 8.03
CA GLN A 5 -23.24 -8.30 8.76
C GLN A 5 -22.81 -9.56 7.98
N ASN A 6 -22.61 -9.45 6.66
CA ASN A 6 -22.17 -10.55 5.83
C ASN A 6 -20.64 -10.74 5.83
N MET A 7 -19.89 -9.74 6.29
CA MET A 7 -18.42 -9.82 6.41
C MET A 7 -18.01 -10.37 7.77
N MET A 8 -17.11 -11.34 7.77
CA MET A 8 -16.41 -11.82 8.97
C MET A 8 -15.23 -10.89 9.33
N GLU A 9 -14.68 -11.01 10.55
CA GLU A 9 -13.60 -10.14 11.02
C GLU A 9 -12.32 -10.22 10.17
N ASN A 10 -12.05 -11.38 9.59
CA ASN A 10 -10.88 -11.60 8.71
C ASN A 10 -11.15 -11.33 7.22
N ASP A 11 -12.38 -11.00 6.85
CA ASP A 11 -12.70 -10.67 5.47
C ASP A 11 -12.13 -9.29 5.10
N TYR A 12 -11.78 -9.16 3.85
CA TYR A 12 -11.22 -7.91 3.32
C TYR A 12 -12.26 -7.15 2.49
N ALA A 13 -12.25 -5.84 2.64
CA ALA A 13 -12.88 -4.91 1.72
C ALA A 13 -11.84 -4.29 0.81
N LEU A 14 -12.17 -4.14 -0.47
CA LEU A 14 -11.41 -3.33 -1.40
C LEU A 14 -11.84 -1.87 -1.25
N VAL A 15 -10.89 -0.99 -0.97
CA VAL A 15 -11.07 0.46 -0.92
C VAL A 15 -10.19 1.08 -2.00
N CYS A 16 -10.75 1.99 -2.78
CA CYS A 16 -10.03 2.71 -3.83
C CYS A 16 -10.48 4.16 -3.93
N GLU A 17 -9.58 5.01 -4.37
CA GLU A 17 -9.86 6.40 -4.74
C GLU A 17 -10.66 6.41 -6.06
N ASP A 18 -11.40 7.48 -6.30
CA ASP A 18 -12.27 7.63 -7.48
C ASP A 18 -11.49 7.82 -8.78
N ASP A 19 -10.21 8.17 -8.67
CA ASP A 19 -9.27 8.29 -9.78
C ASP A 19 -8.32 7.09 -9.94
N ALA A 20 -8.56 6.00 -9.23
CA ALA A 20 -7.75 4.79 -9.33
C ALA A 20 -7.84 4.15 -10.73
N LEU A 21 -6.71 4.01 -11.41
CA LEU A 21 -6.58 3.30 -12.68
C LEU A 21 -6.02 1.90 -12.43
N PHE A 22 -6.76 0.87 -12.83
CA PHE A 22 -6.40 -0.53 -12.64
C PHE A 22 -5.79 -1.15 -13.90
N ASN A 23 -4.94 -2.15 -13.71
CA ASN A 23 -4.43 -2.99 -14.80
C ASN A 23 -4.93 -4.44 -14.72
N SER A 24 -4.53 -5.27 -15.67
CA SER A 24 -4.95 -6.67 -15.76
C SER A 24 -4.45 -7.57 -14.63
N ASN A 25 -3.52 -7.13 -13.79
CA ASN A 25 -3.08 -7.88 -12.60
C ASN A 25 -4.18 -7.94 -11.53
N LEU A 26 -5.10 -6.96 -11.52
CA LEU A 26 -6.28 -7.00 -10.68
C LEU A 26 -7.34 -7.92 -11.31
N SER A 27 -7.46 -9.10 -10.80
CA SER A 27 -8.48 -10.07 -11.20
C SER A 27 -9.22 -10.62 -9.98
N PRO A 28 -10.46 -11.10 -10.12
CA PRO A 28 -11.17 -11.76 -9.02
C PRO A 28 -10.38 -12.92 -8.41
N LYS A 29 -9.67 -13.68 -9.23
CA LYS A 29 -8.80 -14.78 -8.80
C LYS A 29 -7.64 -14.26 -7.93
N THR A 30 -6.96 -13.18 -8.38
CA THR A 30 -5.83 -12.59 -7.62
C THR A 30 -6.30 -12.06 -6.28
N ILE A 31 -7.44 -11.36 -6.24
CA ILE A 31 -8.02 -10.85 -5.00
C ILE A 31 -8.39 -12.00 -4.07
N ALA A 32 -9.07 -13.05 -4.55
CA ALA A 32 -9.43 -14.20 -3.73
C ALA A 32 -8.18 -14.87 -3.11
N LEU A 33 -7.10 -15.06 -3.87
CA LEU A 33 -5.86 -15.61 -3.36
C LEU A 33 -5.17 -14.70 -2.34
N LEU A 34 -5.18 -13.38 -2.55
CA LEU A 34 -4.63 -12.43 -1.59
C LEU A 34 -5.41 -12.45 -0.27
N THR A 35 -6.73 -12.43 -0.33
CA THR A 35 -7.58 -12.43 0.87
C THR A 35 -7.52 -13.75 1.64
N GLU A 36 -7.26 -14.87 0.96
CA GLU A 36 -7.10 -16.19 1.58
C GLU A 36 -5.74 -16.38 2.24
N LYS A 37 -4.66 -15.90 1.59
CA LYS A 37 -3.27 -16.29 1.95
C LYS A 37 -2.45 -15.17 2.58
N CYS A 38 -2.84 -13.91 2.41
CA CYS A 38 -2.13 -12.80 3.02
C CYS A 38 -2.70 -12.52 4.41
N ASP A 39 -1.82 -12.43 5.40
CA ASP A 39 -2.24 -12.20 6.80
C ASP A 39 -2.12 -10.72 7.23
N ALA A 40 -1.74 -9.82 6.34
CA ALA A 40 -1.65 -8.40 6.64
C ALA A 40 -3.03 -7.78 6.87
N ASP A 41 -3.11 -6.83 7.79
CA ASP A 41 -4.36 -6.10 8.09
C ASP A 41 -4.75 -5.16 6.94
N ILE A 42 -3.73 -4.56 6.30
CA ILE A 42 -3.86 -3.73 5.09
C ILE A 42 -2.92 -4.25 4.03
N VAL A 43 -3.42 -4.45 2.81
CA VAL A 43 -2.65 -4.86 1.64
C VAL A 43 -2.72 -3.78 0.58
N LEU A 44 -1.62 -3.05 0.41
CA LEU A 44 -1.51 -1.96 -0.56
C LEU A 44 -1.30 -2.54 -1.96
N ILE A 45 -2.31 -2.45 -2.80
CA ILE A 45 -2.31 -2.93 -4.19
C ILE A 45 -2.09 -1.79 -5.19
N GLY A 46 -2.25 -0.55 -4.74
CA GLY A 46 -2.05 0.67 -5.52
C GLY A 46 -0.92 1.54 -4.98
N GLN A 47 -0.44 2.47 -5.81
CA GLN A 47 0.58 3.45 -5.46
C GLN A 47 0.31 4.78 -6.14
N SER A 48 0.30 5.87 -5.37
CA SER A 48 0.24 7.23 -5.90
C SER A 48 1.61 7.72 -6.40
N LYS A 49 1.60 8.80 -7.17
CA LYS A 49 2.81 9.47 -7.70
C LYS A 49 3.66 8.60 -8.62
N ILE A 50 3.01 7.71 -9.32
CA ILE A 50 3.55 6.88 -10.41
C ILE A 50 2.66 7.11 -11.61
N ALA A 51 3.23 7.58 -12.72
CA ALA A 51 2.48 7.93 -13.91
C ALA A 51 2.13 6.71 -14.78
N GLU A 52 2.86 5.61 -14.63
CA GLU A 52 2.72 4.41 -15.46
C GLU A 52 2.97 3.15 -14.62
N PHE A 53 2.44 2.01 -15.07
CA PHE A 53 2.75 0.70 -14.49
C PHE A 53 4.17 0.25 -14.88
N ASN A 54 5.17 0.95 -14.34
CA ASN A 54 6.58 0.73 -14.63
C ASN A 54 7.29 0.14 -13.39
N ASP A 55 7.54 -1.17 -13.43
CA ASP A 55 8.15 -1.89 -12.29
C ASP A 55 9.58 -1.41 -11.97
N VAL A 56 10.32 -0.92 -12.95
CA VAL A 56 11.69 -0.41 -12.73
C VAL A 56 11.63 0.93 -11.98
N GLU A 57 10.78 1.85 -12.42
CA GLU A 57 10.58 3.12 -11.74
C GLU A 57 10.02 2.90 -10.32
N LEU A 58 9.07 1.99 -10.19
CA LEU A 58 8.48 1.60 -8.93
C LEU A 58 9.53 1.06 -7.97
N GLU A 59 10.40 0.14 -8.43
CA GLU A 59 11.47 -0.43 -7.60
C GLU A 59 12.50 0.63 -7.17
N ILE A 60 12.86 1.58 -8.02
CA ILE A 60 13.78 2.68 -7.66
C ILE A 60 13.16 3.62 -6.63
N ASN A 61 11.88 3.97 -6.77
CA ASN A 61 11.20 4.91 -5.88
C ASN A 61 10.77 4.25 -4.58
N TYR A 62 10.24 3.04 -4.67
CA TYR A 62 9.61 2.27 -3.59
C TYR A 62 10.11 0.81 -3.57
N PRO A 63 11.41 0.59 -3.31
CA PRO A 63 11.98 -0.75 -3.36
C PRO A 63 11.32 -1.68 -2.37
N THR A 64 11.12 -2.92 -2.82
CA THR A 64 10.75 -4.03 -1.96
C THR A 64 11.98 -4.89 -1.65
N THR A 65 11.83 -5.88 -0.77
CA THR A 65 12.89 -6.83 -0.46
C THR A 65 13.25 -7.73 -1.65
N PHE A 66 14.26 -8.59 -1.52
CA PHE A 66 14.58 -9.59 -2.54
C PHE A 66 13.45 -10.61 -2.70
N SER A 67 13.34 -11.19 -3.89
CA SER A 67 12.24 -12.12 -4.22
C SER A 67 12.14 -13.30 -3.26
N PHE A 68 13.27 -13.84 -2.81
CA PHE A 68 13.31 -14.97 -1.87
C PHE A 68 12.85 -14.62 -0.44
N LEU A 69 12.70 -13.33 -0.12
CA LEU A 69 12.14 -12.83 1.16
C LEU A 69 10.70 -12.35 1.01
N ARG A 70 10.08 -12.53 -0.16
CA ARG A 70 8.69 -12.17 -0.40
C ARG A 70 7.81 -13.41 -0.29
N GLN A 71 6.62 -13.25 0.23
CA GLN A 71 5.59 -14.27 0.13
C GLN A 71 5.04 -14.28 -1.30
N THR A 72 5.09 -15.43 -1.98
CA THR A 72 4.46 -15.59 -3.30
C THR A 72 3.03 -16.08 -3.14
N ILE A 73 2.09 -15.38 -3.77
CA ILE A 73 0.65 -15.71 -3.74
C ILE A 73 0.15 -15.67 -5.18
N GLY A 74 0.01 -16.84 -5.81
CA GLY A 74 -0.33 -16.92 -7.24
C GLY A 74 0.70 -16.21 -8.11
N ASP A 75 0.24 -15.25 -8.91
CA ASP A 75 1.07 -14.48 -9.84
C ASP A 75 1.66 -13.19 -9.21
N VAL A 76 1.44 -12.99 -7.92
CA VAL A 76 1.90 -11.79 -7.21
C VAL A 76 2.80 -12.14 -6.04
N THR A 77 3.55 -11.15 -5.58
CA THR A 77 4.35 -11.27 -4.35
C THR A 77 3.95 -10.19 -3.36
N VAL A 78 4.03 -10.52 -2.07
CA VAL A 78 3.68 -9.65 -0.96
C VAL A 78 4.90 -9.49 -0.06
N ALA A 79 5.13 -8.28 0.42
CA ALA A 79 6.23 -7.97 1.33
C ALA A 79 5.90 -6.77 2.23
N TYR A 80 6.59 -6.65 3.34
CA TYR A 80 6.57 -5.42 4.13
C TYR A 80 7.22 -4.27 3.34
N PRO A 81 6.67 -3.06 3.33
CA PRO A 81 7.28 -1.91 2.69
C PRO A 81 8.60 -1.52 3.38
N TYR A 82 9.55 -0.94 2.64
CA TYR A 82 10.85 -0.53 3.19
C TYR A 82 10.74 0.52 4.32
N LYS A 83 9.65 1.25 4.33
CA LYS A 83 9.25 2.15 5.42
C LYS A 83 7.75 2.05 5.62
N SER A 84 7.30 2.30 6.82
CA SER A 84 5.88 2.20 7.18
C SER A 84 5.04 3.33 6.58
N TYR A 85 5.64 4.50 6.31
CA TYR A 85 4.96 5.56 5.56
C TYR A 85 5.04 5.28 4.06
N PHE A 86 3.89 5.04 3.45
CA PHE A 86 3.71 4.87 2.01
C PHE A 86 2.71 5.91 1.52
N ALA A 87 3.13 6.77 0.59
CA ALA A 87 2.26 7.82 0.10
C ALA A 87 1.11 7.24 -0.74
N GLY A 88 -0.11 7.65 -0.39
CA GLY A 88 -1.32 7.42 -1.19
C GLY A 88 -2.12 6.18 -0.81
N THR A 89 -3.42 6.37 -0.91
CA THR A 89 -4.47 5.39 -0.61
C THR A 89 -5.18 4.92 -1.88
N VAL A 90 -4.52 5.00 -3.04
CA VAL A 90 -5.09 4.77 -4.37
C VAL A 90 -5.96 3.52 -4.43
N ALA A 91 -5.43 2.38 -3.95
CA ALA A 91 -6.21 1.15 -3.79
C ALA A 91 -5.55 0.23 -2.76
N TYR A 92 -6.35 -0.32 -1.86
CA TYR A 92 -5.90 -1.27 -0.85
C TYR A 92 -7.01 -2.21 -0.40
N LEU A 93 -6.61 -3.35 0.10
CA LEU A 93 -7.50 -4.26 0.82
C LEU A 93 -7.33 -4.00 2.31
N ILE A 94 -8.43 -3.97 3.07
CA ILE A 94 -8.42 -3.81 4.51
C ILE A 94 -9.28 -4.87 5.19
N LYS A 95 -8.75 -5.53 6.22
CA LYS A 95 -9.54 -6.45 7.06
C LYS A 95 -10.64 -5.70 7.80
N LYS A 96 -11.80 -6.32 7.99
CA LYS A 96 -12.89 -5.75 8.80
C LYS A 96 -12.42 -5.47 10.23
N SER A 97 -11.62 -6.35 10.82
CA SER A 97 -11.03 -6.15 12.16
C SER A 97 -10.17 -4.89 12.26
N ALA A 98 -9.35 -4.60 11.23
CA ALA A 98 -8.54 -3.39 11.17
C ALA A 98 -9.42 -2.13 11.03
N ALA A 99 -10.43 -2.17 10.16
CA ALA A 99 -11.40 -1.08 10.04
C ALA A 99 -12.13 -0.80 11.35
N ARG A 100 -12.47 -1.84 12.13
CA ARG A 100 -13.07 -1.72 13.46
C ARG A 100 -12.10 -1.07 14.46
N ALA A 101 -10.81 -1.41 14.40
CA ALA A 101 -9.81 -0.79 15.26
C ALA A 101 -9.71 0.73 15.01
N PHE A 102 -9.79 1.19 13.76
CA PHE A 102 -9.88 2.62 13.44
C PHE A 102 -11.13 3.28 14.03
N LEU A 103 -12.31 2.67 13.84
CA LEU A 103 -13.54 3.24 14.39
C LEU A 103 -13.50 3.35 15.92
N LYS A 104 -13.00 2.32 16.61
CA LYS A 104 -12.85 2.35 18.05
C LYS A 104 -11.95 3.50 18.52
N GLN A 105 -10.90 3.83 17.76
CA GLN A 105 -10.06 4.98 18.07
C GLN A 105 -10.79 6.30 17.84
N LEU A 106 -11.59 6.40 16.78
CA LEU A 106 -12.37 7.60 16.46
C LEU A 106 -13.49 7.88 17.48
N GLU A 107 -13.96 6.87 18.19
CA GLU A 107 -14.89 7.05 19.32
C GLU A 107 -14.23 7.74 20.54
N GLN A 108 -12.91 7.60 20.68
CA GLN A 108 -12.14 8.14 21.80
C GLN A 108 -11.53 9.50 21.49
N GLU A 109 -11.04 9.69 20.27
CA GLU A 109 -10.31 10.88 19.85
C GLU A 109 -10.64 11.28 18.42
N LYS A 110 -10.59 12.58 18.13
CA LYS A 110 -10.66 13.07 16.75
C LYS A 110 -9.42 12.63 15.99
N PRO A 111 -9.52 12.31 14.68
CA PRO A 111 -8.36 11.92 13.91
C PRO A 111 -7.32 13.05 13.88
N PHE A 112 -6.09 12.72 14.26
CA PHE A 112 -4.93 13.62 14.20
C PHE A 112 -3.89 13.16 13.18
N TRP A 113 -4.23 12.11 12.42
CA TRP A 113 -3.38 11.46 11.41
C TRP A 113 -3.91 11.67 10.00
N LEU A 114 -3.05 11.41 9.01
CA LEU A 114 -3.43 11.39 7.60
C LEU A 114 -3.96 9.99 7.21
N ALA A 115 -4.80 9.92 6.18
CA ALA A 115 -5.37 8.67 5.69
C ALA A 115 -4.30 7.65 5.22
N ASP A 116 -3.10 8.12 4.89
CA ASP A 116 -1.95 7.33 4.43
C ASP A 116 -0.82 7.24 5.48
N ASP A 117 -1.11 7.51 6.76
CA ASP A 117 -0.12 7.42 7.85
C ASP A 117 0.01 5.99 8.37
N PHE A 118 0.44 5.09 7.48
CA PHE A 118 0.62 3.67 7.80
C PHE A 118 1.67 3.41 8.88
N LEU A 119 2.59 4.37 9.13
CA LEU A 119 3.53 4.28 10.26
C LEU A 119 2.81 4.39 11.59
N LEU A 120 1.91 5.36 11.72
CA LEU A 120 1.11 5.53 12.91
C LEU A 120 0.19 4.32 13.12
N PHE A 121 -0.43 3.81 12.04
CA PHE A 121 -1.30 2.64 12.10
C PHE A 121 -0.55 1.41 12.62
N GLU A 122 0.69 1.17 12.14
CA GLU A 122 1.54 0.08 12.61
C GLU A 122 1.95 0.27 14.07
N THR A 123 2.38 1.48 14.47
CA THR A 123 2.98 1.71 15.78
C THR A 123 1.98 1.92 16.90
N GLN A 124 0.86 2.58 16.63
CA GLN A 124 -0.15 2.89 17.66
C GLN A 124 -1.34 1.96 17.65
N PHE A 125 -1.81 1.54 16.46
CA PHE A 125 -2.99 0.68 16.34
C PHE A 125 -2.65 -0.79 16.12
N GLN A 126 -1.36 -1.12 15.99
CA GLN A 126 -0.86 -2.47 15.71
C GLN A 126 -1.42 -3.06 14.40
N ILE A 127 -1.79 -2.19 13.46
CA ILE A 127 -2.30 -2.56 12.14
C ILE A 127 -1.10 -2.70 11.20
N ASN A 128 -0.81 -3.94 10.79
CA ASN A 128 0.30 -4.18 9.87
C ASN A 128 -0.11 -3.96 8.41
N ASN A 129 0.85 -3.56 7.58
CA ASN A 129 0.61 -3.34 6.17
C ASN A 129 1.65 -4.03 5.29
N ASN A 130 1.19 -4.57 4.18
CA ASN A 130 2.02 -5.17 3.14
C ASN A 130 1.77 -4.48 1.79
N VAL A 131 2.75 -4.59 0.90
CA VAL A 131 2.67 -4.10 -0.48
C VAL A 131 2.71 -5.27 -1.45
N VAL A 132 1.94 -5.18 -2.51
CA VAL A 132 1.87 -6.18 -3.59
C VAL A 132 2.76 -5.79 -4.77
N ARG A 133 3.35 -6.78 -5.44
CA ARG A 133 4.09 -6.65 -6.70
C ARG A 133 3.75 -7.80 -7.65
N PRO A 134 3.54 -7.52 -8.95
CA PRO A 134 3.47 -6.21 -9.58
C PRO A 134 2.30 -5.37 -9.07
N LEU A 135 2.35 -4.05 -9.30
CA LEU A 135 1.31 -3.11 -8.90
C LEU A 135 0.01 -3.38 -9.67
N MET A 136 -1.13 -3.16 -9.03
CA MET A 136 -2.45 -3.37 -9.64
C MET A 136 -3.20 -2.07 -9.92
N ALA A 137 -2.83 -0.99 -9.21
CA ALA A 137 -3.47 0.32 -9.38
C ALA A 137 -2.46 1.46 -9.29
N ILE A 138 -2.73 2.53 -10.03
CA ILE A 138 -2.03 3.81 -9.94
C ILE A 138 -3.07 4.94 -9.92
N GLU A 139 -2.68 6.11 -9.46
CA GLU A 139 -3.43 7.35 -9.62
C GLU A 139 -3.52 7.69 -11.11
N ASN A 140 -4.70 8.06 -11.62
CA ASN A 140 -4.88 8.34 -13.04
C ASN A 140 -4.10 9.63 -13.44
N PRO A 141 -3.06 9.52 -14.27
CA PRO A 141 -2.22 10.67 -14.62
C PRO A 141 -2.91 11.70 -15.52
N GLN A 142 -4.09 11.37 -16.06
CA GLN A 142 -4.88 12.30 -16.90
C GLN A 142 -5.78 13.21 -16.05
N LEU A 143 -6.01 12.87 -14.79
CA LEU A 143 -6.80 13.68 -13.88
C LEU A 143 -5.87 14.66 -13.13
N VAL A 144 -6.08 15.95 -13.34
CA VAL A 144 -5.31 16.99 -12.64
C VAL A 144 -5.80 17.05 -11.20
N SER A 145 -4.97 16.60 -10.28
CA SER A 145 -5.24 16.78 -8.86
C SER A 145 -5.21 18.26 -8.49
N ASN A 146 -6.30 18.79 -7.95
CA ASN A 146 -6.36 20.17 -7.44
C ASN A 146 -5.29 20.45 -6.37
N LEU A 147 -4.75 19.41 -5.74
CA LEU A 147 -3.71 19.51 -4.72
C LEU A 147 -2.29 19.63 -5.31
N GLU A 148 -2.04 19.16 -6.54
CA GLU A 148 -0.72 19.28 -7.17
C GLU A 148 -0.35 20.73 -7.52
N ALA A 149 -1.33 21.53 -7.90
CA ALA A 149 -1.14 22.97 -8.14
C ALA A 149 -0.61 23.70 -6.89
N ILE A 150 -0.96 23.22 -5.69
CA ILE A 150 -0.57 23.79 -4.39
C ILE A 150 0.78 23.24 -3.91
N ARG A 151 1.14 22.00 -4.29
CA ARG A 151 2.33 21.29 -3.76
C ARG A 151 3.66 21.64 -4.45
N GLY A 152 3.63 22.37 -5.57
CA GLY A 152 4.82 22.71 -6.37
C GLY A 152 5.51 21.50 -6.99
N SER A 153 6.17 21.65 -8.12
CA SER A 153 6.88 20.56 -8.79
C SER A 153 8.05 20.08 -7.93
N LYS A 154 7.95 18.88 -7.33
CA LYS A 154 9.11 18.23 -6.73
C LYS A 154 10.11 17.88 -7.84
N SER A 155 11.29 18.47 -7.79
CA SER A 155 12.43 18.13 -8.66
C SER A 155 12.60 16.61 -8.76
N ASN A 156 12.33 16.08 -9.94
CA ASN A 156 12.41 14.64 -10.24
C ASN A 156 13.85 14.25 -10.54
N ASN A 157 14.76 14.49 -9.60
CA ASN A 157 16.20 14.25 -9.79
C ASN A 157 16.50 12.76 -9.67
N LEU A 158 16.58 12.07 -10.81
CA LEU A 158 16.90 10.65 -10.96
C LEU A 158 18.20 10.27 -10.23
N VAL A 159 19.21 11.12 -10.27
CA VAL A 159 20.50 10.89 -9.58
C VAL A 159 20.31 10.79 -8.07
N LYS A 160 19.51 11.68 -7.47
CA LYS A 160 19.19 11.60 -6.04
C LYS A 160 18.40 10.36 -5.67
N LYS A 161 17.51 9.89 -6.56
CA LYS A 161 16.75 8.65 -6.35
C LYS A 161 17.68 7.43 -6.38
N LEU A 162 18.59 7.35 -7.35
CA LEU A 162 19.57 6.26 -7.48
C LEU A 162 20.55 6.20 -6.30
N ILE A 163 21.03 7.34 -5.81
CA ILE A 163 21.92 7.40 -4.62
C ILE A 163 21.19 6.88 -3.37
N LYS A 164 19.89 7.14 -3.23
CA LYS A 164 19.09 6.69 -2.08
C LYS A 164 18.61 5.24 -2.19
N TYR A 165 18.63 4.66 -3.38
CA TYR A 165 18.11 3.31 -3.63
C TYR A 165 18.78 2.22 -2.78
N PRO A 166 20.13 2.12 -2.66
CA PRO A 166 20.77 1.10 -1.85
C PRO A 166 20.33 1.13 -0.39
N LEU A 167 20.25 2.33 0.20
CA LEU A 167 19.79 2.47 1.58
C LEU A 167 18.34 2.00 1.76
N LYS A 168 17.45 2.40 0.86
CA LYS A 168 16.05 1.96 0.88
C LYS A 168 15.95 0.44 0.73
N LYS A 169 16.79 -0.17 -0.14
CA LYS A 169 16.82 -1.62 -0.35
C LYS A 169 17.27 -2.35 0.92
N ILE A 170 18.31 -1.87 1.60
CA ILE A 170 18.76 -2.41 2.88
C ILE A 170 17.65 -2.35 3.93
N LEU A 171 16.94 -1.23 4.02
CA LEU A 171 15.80 -1.10 4.95
C LEU A 171 14.67 -2.08 4.62
N ALA A 172 14.37 -2.26 3.33
CA ALA A 172 13.38 -3.25 2.88
C ALA A 172 13.78 -4.68 3.27
N VAL A 173 15.04 -5.05 3.05
CA VAL A 173 15.58 -6.36 3.43
C VAL A 173 15.48 -6.55 4.95
N LYS A 174 15.98 -5.57 5.73
CA LYS A 174 15.94 -5.64 7.20
C LYS A 174 14.52 -5.84 7.73
N LYS A 175 13.53 -5.16 7.16
CA LYS A 175 12.13 -5.24 7.61
C LYS A 175 11.47 -6.59 7.28
N ASN A 176 11.98 -7.31 6.29
CA ASN A 176 11.44 -8.61 5.86
C ASN A 176 12.28 -9.81 6.33
N LEU A 177 13.43 -9.59 6.98
CA LEU A 177 14.21 -10.66 7.58
C LEU A 177 13.55 -11.14 8.87
N GLY A 178 13.24 -12.42 8.94
CA GLY A 178 12.66 -13.06 10.14
C GLY A 178 11.13 -12.91 10.27
N LYS A 179 10.47 -12.60 9.17
CA LYS A 179 9.01 -12.52 9.06
C LYS A 179 8.48 -13.71 8.25
#